data_2e538415237717ab01fe447d00e9d25c
#
_entry.id   2e538415237717ab01fe447d00e9d25c
#
_cell.length_a   1.000
_cell.length_b   1.000
_cell.length_c   1.000
_cell.angle_alpha   90.00
_cell.angle_beta   90.00
_cell.angle_gamma   90.00
#
_symmetry.space_group_name_H-M   'P 1'
#
loop_
_entity.id
_entity.type
_entity.pdbx_description
1 polymer ?
#
loop_
_entity_poly.entity_id
_entity_poly.type
_entity_poly.pdbx_seq_one_letter_code
_entity_poly.pdbx_strand_id
1 'polypeptide(L)'
;MDEQSTSTVDAEAAAAQNEDPSEDQNRNGNQKMLRRMDTVPDIKRDTSGITTQYIATGIVNLGAFAAGVCVAWSSSALPLLTSGLFEPPSPTRDVIAIENTTPSILSPTHTKLTLTASEASWVASLLCLGAMWGAGPAGLISEYFGRKKTLLYLALPLVVSWILVASSPNVYGLYVGRFVGGMALGAFSVGIPPYVEDIAETHILPTLANFYHVHFSCGVLFGYIIGLVENTSWLTVLCASVPTAFFVAFIFLPESPAYLMSQGKFHEAKAALRYFRGIDNDIDSEIRALRERIRNAAKIKVTFKELFGTKHTIKALVVSFGLMIFQQMSGIFPVLFYAKNIFETFAISLNPPSAAIILGFCFVSSTYFSTMLLKVVRRRVLLMVSFAAMAVNLAGLGIYYHLKASNLSPSSTWIPLFTLCLFVSFYASGVGPIPWLMLREIFPSHMTRRATALTAGFHWFLAFAVTKFYQNLVDMVKHGWTFWAFTIVCLLGIVFVYFFVPETKDRSLQEIQNEFEGIHKKRKHRHVIEVESVSEA
;
A
#
# COMPACT_ATOMS: atom_id res chain seq x y z
N MET A 1 74.03 -48.93 8.92
CA MET A 1 72.64 -48.51 9.19
C MET A 1 72.70 -47.12 9.84
N ASP A 2 73.18 -46.11 9.14
CA ASP A 2 73.17 -44.69 9.61
C ASP A 2 73.66 -43.79 8.50
N GLU A 3 72.91 -43.68 7.41
CA GLU A 3 73.21 -42.72 6.33
C GLU A 3 71.98 -42.14 5.62
N GLN A 4 70.78 -42.18 6.26
CA GLN A 4 69.53 -41.65 5.69
C GLN A 4 68.81 -40.56 6.49
N SER A 5 69.41 -40.06 7.56
CA SER A 5 68.71 -39.04 8.42
C SER A 5 69.26 -37.62 8.29
N THR A 6 70.29 -37.38 7.49
CA THR A 6 70.89 -36.04 7.34
C THR A 6 70.49 -35.29 6.07
N SER A 7 69.78 -35.92 5.11
CA SER A 7 69.37 -35.23 3.86
C SER A 7 68.01 -34.49 3.87
N THR A 8 67.20 -34.68 4.90
CA THR A 8 65.88 -34.03 4.99
C THR A 8 65.91 -32.68 5.74
N VAL A 9 66.91 -32.48 6.61
CA VAL A 9 67.03 -31.26 7.40
C VAL A 9 67.66 -30.11 6.55
N ASP A 10 68.54 -30.45 5.59
CA ASP A 10 69.16 -29.44 4.72
C ASP A 10 68.25 -29.02 3.57
N ALA A 11 67.19 -29.76 3.24
CA ALA A 11 66.19 -29.39 2.24
C ALA A 11 65.16 -28.40 2.77
N GLU A 12 64.81 -28.50 4.05
CA GLU A 12 63.88 -27.54 4.69
C GLU A 12 64.55 -26.18 4.99
N ALA A 13 65.87 -26.16 5.29
CA ALA A 13 66.62 -24.93 5.49
C ALA A 13 66.88 -24.14 4.20
N ALA A 14 66.90 -24.81 3.02
CA ALA A 14 67.06 -24.16 1.72
C ALA A 14 65.71 -23.60 1.17
N ALA A 15 64.56 -24.13 1.62
CA ALA A 15 63.23 -23.62 1.21
C ALA A 15 62.83 -22.33 1.95
N ALA A 16 63.41 -22.07 3.12
CA ALA A 16 63.08 -20.89 3.95
C ALA A 16 63.83 -19.60 3.54
N GLN A 17 64.74 -19.66 2.55
CA GLN A 17 65.55 -18.50 2.11
C GLN A 17 65.10 -17.87 0.78
N ASN A 18 64.01 -18.31 0.16
CA ASN A 18 63.50 -17.76 -1.11
C ASN A 18 62.12 -17.13 -0.99
N GLU A 19 61.80 -16.51 0.13
CA GLU A 19 60.63 -15.61 0.18
C GLU A 19 61.02 -14.26 -0.43
N ASP A 20 60.38 -13.93 -1.55
CA ASP A 20 60.55 -12.68 -2.30
C ASP A 20 60.11 -11.48 -1.41
N PRO A 21 60.99 -10.52 -1.13
CA PRO A 21 60.66 -9.34 -0.31
C PRO A 21 59.52 -8.51 -0.86
N SER A 22 59.08 -8.75 -2.09
CA SER A 22 57.96 -8.07 -2.75
C SER A 22 56.59 -8.58 -2.28
N GLU A 23 56.46 -9.84 -1.82
CA GLU A 23 55.20 -10.38 -1.30
C GLU A 23 54.87 -9.86 0.10
N ASP A 24 55.89 -9.68 0.94
CA ASP A 24 55.69 -9.12 2.30
C ASP A 24 55.33 -7.62 2.28
N GLN A 25 55.84 -6.86 1.30
CA GLN A 25 55.40 -5.46 1.10
C GLN A 25 53.97 -5.36 0.58
N ASN A 26 53.53 -6.32 -0.21
CA ASN A 26 52.19 -6.38 -0.75
C ASN A 26 51.16 -6.84 0.32
N ARG A 27 51.53 -7.78 1.18
CA ARG A 27 50.73 -8.20 2.36
C ARG A 27 50.59 -7.05 3.38
N ASN A 28 51.67 -6.33 3.68
CA ASN A 28 51.62 -5.17 4.59
C ASN A 28 50.88 -3.97 3.98
N GLY A 29 50.94 -3.78 2.67
CA GLY A 29 50.17 -2.77 1.93
C GLY A 29 48.66 -3.07 1.98
N ASN A 30 48.26 -4.32 1.75
CA ASN A 30 46.86 -4.75 1.83
C ASN A 30 46.32 -4.73 3.26
N GLN A 31 47.07 -5.11 4.29
CA GLN A 31 46.65 -4.98 5.70
C GLN A 31 46.56 -3.53 6.13
N LYS A 32 47.44 -2.63 5.68
CA LYS A 32 47.29 -1.19 5.91
C LYS A 32 46.09 -0.59 5.18
N MET A 33 45.75 -1.10 3.99
CA MET A 33 44.59 -0.67 3.23
C MET A 33 43.29 -1.18 3.88
N LEU A 34 43.25 -2.44 4.37
CA LEU A 34 42.13 -3.01 5.13
C LEU A 34 41.96 -2.28 6.47
N ARG A 35 43.03 -2.00 7.23
CA ARG A 35 42.94 -1.19 8.45
C ARG A 35 42.50 0.26 8.21
N ARG A 36 42.80 0.82 7.01
CA ARG A 36 42.23 2.15 6.63
C ARG A 36 40.77 2.09 6.21
N MET A 37 40.27 0.93 5.79
CA MET A 37 38.83 0.74 5.53
C MET A 37 38.02 0.56 6.83
N ASP A 38 38.64 -0.02 7.89
CA ASP A 38 38.00 -0.16 9.22
C ASP A 38 38.01 1.12 10.05
N THR A 39 38.80 2.12 9.68
CA THR A 39 38.79 3.46 10.27
C THR A 39 38.09 4.46 9.33
N VAL A 40 36.90 4.12 8.83
CA VAL A 40 35.95 5.14 8.41
C VAL A 40 35.55 5.85 9.71
N PRO A 41 35.89 7.14 9.89
CA PRO A 41 35.43 7.86 11.08
C PRO A 41 33.93 7.70 11.12
N ASP A 42 33.40 7.42 12.30
CA ASP A 42 31.96 7.57 12.60
C ASP A 42 31.62 9.03 12.27
N ILE A 43 31.32 9.29 11.00
CA ILE A 43 30.74 10.54 10.56
C ILE A 43 29.44 10.57 11.32
N LYS A 44 29.34 11.39 12.35
CA LYS A 44 28.09 11.72 13.03
C LYS A 44 27.12 12.07 11.92
N ARG A 45 26.31 11.07 11.47
CA ARG A 45 25.30 11.29 10.45
C ARG A 45 24.41 12.38 11.00
N ASP A 46 24.31 13.47 10.27
CA ASP A 46 23.42 14.56 10.62
C ASP A 46 22.00 13.99 10.65
N THR A 47 21.48 13.76 11.86
CA THR A 47 20.13 13.23 12.07
C THR A 47 19.06 14.19 11.57
N SER A 48 19.42 15.46 11.32
CA SER A 48 18.49 16.48 10.81
C SER A 48 17.98 16.15 9.42
N GLY A 49 18.82 15.61 8.53
CA GLY A 49 18.42 15.19 7.18
C GLY A 49 17.45 14.01 7.20
N ILE A 50 17.66 13.02 8.07
CA ILE A 50 16.76 11.88 8.23
C ILE A 50 15.38 12.35 8.71
N THR A 51 15.35 13.20 9.74
CA THR A 51 14.10 13.78 10.28
C THR A 51 13.32 14.53 9.20
N THR A 52 14.01 15.33 8.37
CA THR A 52 13.39 16.04 7.24
C THR A 52 12.74 15.09 6.25
N GLN A 53 13.37 13.95 5.92
CA GLN A 53 12.79 12.93 5.03
C GLN A 53 11.54 12.28 5.64
N TYR A 54 11.53 11.98 6.94
CA TYR A 54 10.34 11.46 7.63
C TYR A 54 9.18 12.47 7.62
N ILE A 55 9.45 13.74 7.93
CA ILE A 55 8.45 14.82 7.92
C ILE A 55 7.90 15.02 6.50
N ALA A 56 8.77 15.13 5.49
CA ALA A 56 8.36 15.30 4.10
C ALA A 56 7.52 14.12 3.61
N THR A 57 7.91 12.89 3.98
CA THR A 57 7.13 11.69 3.68
C THR A 57 5.79 11.69 4.40
N GLY A 58 5.72 12.12 5.65
CA GLY A 58 4.46 12.31 6.37
C GLY A 58 3.54 13.30 5.66
N ILE A 59 4.06 14.45 5.27
CA ILE A 59 3.29 15.50 4.57
C ILE A 59 2.75 14.99 3.23
N VAL A 60 3.57 14.37 2.38
CA VAL A 60 3.09 13.88 1.09
C VAL A 60 2.05 12.76 1.24
N ASN A 61 2.19 11.94 2.28
CA ASN A 61 1.23 10.86 2.57
C ASN A 61 -0.10 11.35 3.19
N LEU A 62 -0.27 12.66 3.49
CA LEU A 62 -1.60 13.22 3.73
C LEU A 62 -2.54 13.03 2.52
N GLY A 63 -1.99 12.90 1.30
CA GLY A 63 -2.76 12.46 0.13
C GLY A 63 -3.28 11.03 0.26
N ALA A 64 -2.47 10.10 0.80
CA ALA A 64 -2.91 8.74 1.10
C ALA A 64 -3.93 8.72 2.26
N PHE A 65 -3.74 9.57 3.28
CA PHE A 65 -4.70 9.76 4.36
C PHE A 65 -6.06 10.23 3.81
N ALA A 66 -6.07 11.24 2.93
CA ALA A 66 -7.29 11.72 2.27
C ALA A 66 -7.98 10.61 1.46
N ALA A 67 -7.21 9.73 0.82
CA ALA A 67 -7.74 8.55 0.13
C ALA A 67 -8.45 7.59 1.09
N GLY A 68 -7.87 7.32 2.27
CA GLY A 68 -8.51 6.53 3.32
C GLY A 68 -9.80 7.14 3.83
N VAL A 69 -9.84 8.46 4.03
CA VAL A 69 -11.05 9.21 4.41
C VAL A 69 -12.17 9.04 3.37
N CYS A 70 -11.83 9.10 2.07
CA CYS A 70 -12.80 8.88 0.98
C CYS A 70 -13.45 7.49 1.02
N VAL A 71 -12.69 6.46 1.41
CA VAL A 71 -13.19 5.09 1.57
C VAL A 71 -14.13 5.00 2.77
N ALA A 72 -13.69 5.48 3.93
CA ALA A 72 -14.44 5.40 5.18
C ALA A 72 -15.73 6.23 5.19
N TRP A 73 -15.76 7.35 4.45
CA TRP A 73 -16.97 8.17 4.30
C TRP A 73 -18.16 7.34 3.85
N SER A 74 -17.96 6.39 2.93
CA SER A 74 -19.06 5.54 2.46
C SER A 74 -19.68 4.73 3.59
N SER A 75 -18.87 4.13 4.47
CA SER A 75 -19.37 3.37 5.62
C SER A 75 -20.20 4.22 6.58
N SER A 76 -19.85 5.50 6.74
CA SER A 76 -20.52 6.41 7.65
C SER A 76 -21.75 7.08 7.03
N ALA A 77 -21.66 7.51 5.77
CA ALA A 77 -22.69 8.29 5.09
C ALA A 77 -23.81 7.44 4.49
N LEU A 78 -23.50 6.27 3.92
CA LEU A 78 -24.51 5.46 3.22
C LEU A 78 -25.67 5.04 4.13
N PRO A 79 -25.46 4.56 5.37
CA PRO A 79 -26.58 4.25 6.26
C PRO A 79 -27.46 5.47 6.55
N LEU A 80 -26.89 6.67 6.69
CA LEU A 80 -27.64 7.90 6.90
C LEU A 80 -28.46 8.32 5.68
N LEU A 81 -27.98 8.02 4.47
CA LEU A 81 -28.65 8.32 3.21
C LEU A 81 -29.69 7.26 2.82
N THR A 82 -29.62 6.05 3.38
CA THR A 82 -30.56 4.95 3.13
C THR A 82 -31.57 4.76 4.26
N SER A 83 -31.39 5.40 5.43
CA SER A 83 -32.23 5.20 6.63
C SER A 83 -33.69 5.55 6.46
N GLY A 84 -34.07 6.27 5.40
CA GLY A 84 -35.49 6.45 5.04
C GLY A 84 -36.21 5.18 4.57
N LEU A 85 -35.48 4.07 4.29
CA LEU A 85 -36.05 2.80 3.83
C LEU A 85 -36.28 1.79 4.95
N PHE A 86 -35.78 2.03 6.16
CA PHE A 86 -35.80 1.10 7.29
C PHE A 86 -36.57 1.58 8.51
N GLU A 87 -37.54 2.51 8.37
CA GLU A 87 -38.54 2.64 9.43
C GLU A 87 -39.43 1.38 9.37
N PRO A 88 -39.41 0.51 10.41
CA PRO A 88 -40.39 -0.56 10.50
C PRO A 88 -41.78 0.11 10.57
N PRO A 89 -42.83 -0.44 9.92
CA PRO A 89 -44.17 0.08 10.04
C PRO A 89 -44.52 0.06 11.52
N SER A 90 -44.55 1.22 12.16
CA SER A 90 -44.99 1.33 13.55
C SER A 90 -46.52 1.10 13.56
N PRO A 91 -47.02 0.05 14.24
CA PRO A 91 -48.44 -0.32 14.21
C PRO A 91 -49.35 0.67 14.98
N THR A 92 -48.81 1.82 15.38
CA THR A 92 -49.53 2.76 16.27
C THR A 92 -49.68 4.18 15.74
N ARG A 93 -49.32 4.47 14.45
CA ARG A 93 -49.40 5.84 13.91
C ARG A 93 -50.65 6.16 13.09
N ASP A 94 -51.51 5.16 12.80
CA ASP A 94 -52.68 5.37 11.95
C ASP A 94 -53.96 5.77 12.72
N VAL A 95 -53.91 6.04 14.03
CA VAL A 95 -55.12 6.34 14.83
C VAL A 95 -55.17 7.76 15.38
N ILE A 96 -54.13 8.59 15.30
CA ILE A 96 -54.16 9.98 15.83
C ILE A 96 -53.63 10.97 14.77
N ALA A 97 -54.27 11.04 13.63
CA ALA A 97 -54.02 12.08 12.63
C ALA A 97 -55.29 12.68 12.06
N ILE A 98 -56.29 12.88 12.93
CA ILE A 98 -57.44 13.75 12.64
C ILE A 98 -57.59 14.67 13.86
N GLU A 99 -57.05 15.83 13.75
CA GLU A 99 -57.39 17.11 14.34
C GLU A 99 -56.15 17.96 14.63
N ASN A 100 -56.11 19.04 13.91
CA ASN A 100 -55.37 20.30 14.05
C ASN A 100 -54.49 20.65 12.85
N THR A 101 -55.20 20.94 11.76
CA THR A 101 -54.64 21.64 10.60
C THR A 101 -54.66 23.14 10.88
N THR A 102 -53.55 23.67 11.35
CA THR A 102 -53.17 25.06 11.06
C THR A 102 -52.08 25.06 10.00
N PRO A 103 -52.25 25.73 8.86
CA PRO A 103 -51.20 25.78 7.84
C PRO A 103 -50.08 26.73 8.32
N SER A 104 -49.01 26.20 8.88
CA SER A 104 -47.77 26.92 9.08
C SER A 104 -47.09 27.07 7.72
N ILE A 105 -47.29 28.24 7.12
CA ILE A 105 -46.59 28.73 5.94
C ILE A 105 -45.08 28.84 6.27
N LEU A 106 -44.24 28.30 5.38
CA LEU A 106 -42.80 28.48 5.30
C LEU A 106 -41.92 27.79 6.37
N SER A 107 -41.78 26.49 6.27
CA SER A 107 -40.45 25.89 6.40
C SER A 107 -40.01 25.35 5.03
N PRO A 108 -38.83 25.67 4.52
CA PRO A 108 -38.34 25.00 3.32
C PRO A 108 -38.15 23.52 3.67
N THR A 109 -39.01 22.68 3.13
CA THR A 109 -38.85 21.23 3.15
C THR A 109 -37.57 20.92 2.41
N HIS A 110 -36.45 20.88 3.14
CA HIS A 110 -35.26 20.19 2.64
C HIS A 110 -35.67 18.73 2.49
N THR A 111 -36.06 18.34 1.29
CA THR A 111 -36.30 16.94 0.93
C THR A 111 -35.01 16.19 1.22
N LYS A 112 -34.99 15.47 2.34
CA LYS A 112 -33.83 14.68 2.77
C LYS A 112 -33.59 13.65 1.67
N LEU A 113 -32.43 13.73 1.03
CA LEU A 113 -32.04 12.81 -0.05
C LEU A 113 -31.99 11.38 0.49
N THR A 114 -32.86 10.52 -0.04
CA THR A 114 -32.92 9.10 0.32
C THR A 114 -32.46 8.27 -0.87
N LEU A 115 -31.53 7.34 -0.65
CA LEU A 115 -30.96 6.48 -1.68
C LEU A 115 -31.55 5.08 -1.62
N THR A 116 -31.84 4.51 -2.78
CA THR A 116 -32.10 3.08 -2.91
C THR A 116 -30.81 2.26 -2.69
N ALA A 117 -30.92 0.97 -2.37
CA ALA A 117 -29.76 0.08 -2.21
C ALA A 117 -28.87 0.05 -3.47
N SER A 118 -29.48 0.09 -4.66
CA SER A 118 -28.74 0.15 -5.93
C SER A 118 -27.96 1.47 -6.08
N GLU A 119 -28.58 2.60 -5.77
CA GLU A 119 -27.92 3.92 -5.82
C GLU A 119 -26.78 3.99 -4.80
N ALA A 120 -26.98 3.51 -3.58
CA ALA A 120 -25.95 3.43 -2.55
C ALA A 120 -24.73 2.62 -3.01
N SER A 121 -24.96 1.49 -3.70
CA SER A 121 -23.87 0.68 -4.26
C SER A 121 -23.10 1.41 -5.37
N TRP A 122 -23.77 2.23 -6.18
CA TRP A 122 -23.11 3.11 -7.16
C TRP A 122 -22.29 4.22 -6.48
N VAL A 123 -22.85 4.90 -5.47
CA VAL A 123 -22.14 5.94 -4.71
C VAL A 123 -20.85 5.38 -4.10
N ALA A 124 -20.88 4.17 -3.55
CA ALA A 124 -19.69 3.51 -3.02
C ALA A 124 -18.66 3.18 -4.12
N SER A 125 -19.11 2.49 -5.15
CA SER A 125 -18.22 1.88 -6.15
C SER A 125 -17.65 2.88 -7.17
N LEU A 126 -18.35 3.99 -7.49
CA LEU A 126 -17.87 5.01 -8.41
C LEU A 126 -16.55 5.65 -7.96
N LEU A 127 -16.25 5.67 -6.67
CA LEU A 127 -14.95 6.06 -6.16
C LEU A 127 -13.84 5.18 -6.75
N CYS A 128 -14.03 3.86 -6.74
CA CYS A 128 -13.05 2.91 -7.28
C CYS A 128 -12.96 2.99 -8.81
N LEU A 129 -14.09 3.21 -9.49
CA LEU A 129 -14.10 3.40 -10.94
C LEU A 129 -13.34 4.68 -11.33
N GLY A 130 -13.56 5.78 -10.62
CA GLY A 130 -12.78 7.00 -10.79
C GLY A 130 -11.29 6.77 -10.56
N ALA A 131 -10.93 5.99 -9.53
CA ALA A 131 -9.54 5.67 -9.21
C ALA A 131 -8.83 4.87 -10.31
N MET A 132 -9.53 3.98 -10.98
CA MET A 132 -9.03 3.29 -12.18
C MET A 132 -8.60 4.27 -13.27
N TRP A 133 -9.45 5.27 -13.57
CA TRP A 133 -9.17 6.30 -14.57
C TRP A 133 -8.07 7.28 -14.14
N GLY A 134 -7.95 7.56 -12.85
CA GLY A 134 -6.93 8.46 -12.31
C GLY A 134 -5.54 7.81 -12.22
N ALA A 135 -5.45 6.54 -11.89
CA ALA A 135 -4.19 5.83 -11.70
C ALA A 135 -3.37 5.69 -13.00
N GLY A 136 -4.05 5.42 -14.13
CA GLY A 136 -3.38 5.21 -15.42
C GLY A 136 -2.53 6.41 -15.88
N PRO A 137 -3.09 7.60 -16.06
CA PRO A 137 -2.36 8.76 -16.57
C PRO A 137 -1.45 9.45 -15.53
N ALA A 138 -1.67 9.23 -14.23
CA ALA A 138 -0.95 9.94 -13.16
C ALA A 138 0.57 9.79 -13.25
N GLY A 139 1.05 8.59 -13.58
CA GLY A 139 2.48 8.33 -13.77
C GLY A 139 3.09 9.17 -14.89
N LEU A 140 2.41 9.27 -16.05
CA LEU A 140 2.85 10.05 -17.21
C LEU A 140 2.79 11.55 -16.93
N ILE A 141 1.70 12.01 -16.31
CA ILE A 141 1.51 13.42 -15.94
C ILE A 141 2.63 13.85 -14.98
N SER A 142 2.98 13.03 -14.01
CA SER A 142 4.04 13.35 -13.03
C SER A 142 5.45 13.36 -13.65
N GLU A 143 5.67 12.67 -14.77
CA GLU A 143 6.91 12.77 -15.53
C GLU A 143 7.05 14.10 -16.28
N TYR A 144 5.94 14.60 -16.82
CA TYR A 144 5.91 15.80 -17.64
C TYR A 144 5.89 17.08 -16.81
N PHE A 145 4.98 17.18 -15.84
CA PHE A 145 4.77 18.39 -15.03
C PHE A 145 5.62 18.44 -13.75
N GLY A 146 6.20 17.33 -13.33
CA GLY A 146 6.92 17.18 -12.06
C GLY A 146 6.10 16.45 -11.00
N ARG A 147 6.83 15.89 -10.01
CA ARG A 147 6.20 15.09 -8.95
C ARG A 147 5.35 15.96 -8.02
N LYS A 148 5.96 17.03 -7.49
CA LYS A 148 5.29 17.96 -6.58
C LYS A 148 4.09 18.64 -7.22
N LYS A 149 4.28 19.23 -8.41
CA LYS A 149 3.21 19.96 -9.09
C LYS A 149 2.01 19.06 -9.37
N THR A 150 2.25 17.85 -9.88
CA THR A 150 1.18 16.88 -10.14
C THR A 150 0.40 16.56 -8.87
N LEU A 151 1.09 16.27 -7.77
CA LEU A 151 0.44 15.94 -6.49
C LEU A 151 -0.36 17.13 -5.92
N LEU A 152 0.16 18.37 -6.05
CA LEU A 152 -0.59 19.57 -5.65
C LEU A 152 -1.85 19.78 -6.48
N TYR A 153 -1.75 19.60 -7.81
CA TYR A 153 -2.92 19.72 -8.68
C TYR A 153 -3.99 18.66 -8.40
N LEU A 154 -3.60 17.47 -7.92
CA LEU A 154 -4.55 16.43 -7.53
C LEU A 154 -5.36 16.75 -6.27
N ALA A 155 -4.90 17.69 -5.44
CA ALA A 155 -5.69 18.19 -4.31
C ALA A 155 -6.95 18.94 -4.78
N LEU A 156 -6.88 19.66 -5.89
CA LEU A 156 -8.00 20.46 -6.40
C LEU A 156 -9.22 19.60 -6.79
N PRO A 157 -9.12 18.56 -7.65
CA PRO A 157 -10.26 17.70 -7.94
C PRO A 157 -10.78 16.98 -6.69
N LEU A 158 -9.95 16.70 -5.70
CA LEU A 158 -10.41 16.10 -4.46
C LEU A 158 -11.24 17.06 -3.60
N VAL A 159 -10.84 18.34 -3.52
CA VAL A 159 -11.65 19.39 -2.86
C VAL A 159 -12.96 19.62 -3.62
N VAL A 160 -12.90 19.71 -4.96
CA VAL A 160 -14.09 19.84 -5.82
C VAL A 160 -15.04 18.65 -5.61
N SER A 161 -14.52 17.45 -5.51
CA SER A 161 -15.30 16.24 -5.19
C SER A 161 -16.11 16.42 -3.91
N TRP A 162 -15.48 16.89 -2.82
CA TRP A 162 -16.16 17.10 -1.55
C TRP A 162 -17.20 18.22 -1.63
N ILE A 163 -16.94 19.30 -2.38
CA ILE A 163 -17.93 20.35 -2.62
C ILE A 163 -19.14 19.77 -3.36
N LEU A 164 -18.91 18.99 -4.43
CA LEU A 164 -19.99 18.33 -5.17
C LEU A 164 -20.81 17.39 -4.29
N VAL A 165 -20.15 16.60 -3.44
CA VAL A 165 -20.85 15.69 -2.51
C VAL A 165 -21.66 16.47 -1.47
N ALA A 166 -21.10 17.56 -0.89
CA ALA A 166 -21.76 18.37 0.13
C ALA A 166 -22.97 19.15 -0.40
N SER A 167 -22.85 19.69 -1.63
CA SER A 167 -23.87 20.54 -2.27
C SER A 167 -24.89 19.76 -3.11
N SER A 168 -24.81 18.43 -3.13
CA SER A 168 -25.58 17.60 -4.06
C SER A 168 -27.07 17.58 -3.69
N PRO A 169 -27.96 18.09 -4.58
CA PRO A 169 -29.40 18.04 -4.36
C PRO A 169 -30.01 16.67 -4.74
N ASN A 170 -29.28 15.85 -5.46
CA ASN A 170 -29.73 14.56 -6.00
C ASN A 170 -28.59 13.54 -6.08
N VAL A 171 -28.93 12.30 -6.37
CA VAL A 171 -27.96 11.19 -6.46
C VAL A 171 -26.88 11.39 -7.54
N TYR A 172 -27.20 12.08 -8.63
CA TYR A 172 -26.25 12.27 -9.73
C TYR A 172 -25.05 13.15 -9.33
N GLY A 173 -25.29 14.16 -8.49
CA GLY A 173 -24.21 14.97 -7.92
C GLY A 173 -23.28 14.15 -7.03
N LEU A 174 -23.84 13.21 -6.25
CA LEU A 174 -23.03 12.24 -5.48
C LEU A 174 -22.21 11.35 -6.41
N TYR A 175 -22.78 10.87 -7.51
CA TYR A 175 -22.05 10.04 -8.50
C TYR A 175 -20.85 10.77 -9.08
N VAL A 176 -21.08 12.00 -9.57
CA VAL A 176 -20.01 12.82 -10.15
C VAL A 176 -18.94 13.14 -9.09
N GLY A 177 -19.37 13.59 -7.90
CA GLY A 177 -18.46 13.88 -6.80
C GLY A 177 -17.60 12.67 -6.43
N ARG A 178 -18.18 11.49 -6.26
CA ARG A 178 -17.45 10.26 -5.94
C ARG A 178 -16.49 9.83 -7.05
N PHE A 179 -16.90 9.95 -8.32
CA PHE A 179 -16.04 9.62 -9.45
C PHE A 179 -14.82 10.56 -9.53
N VAL A 180 -15.03 11.88 -9.41
CA VAL A 180 -13.95 12.89 -9.42
C VAL A 180 -13.00 12.68 -8.24
N GLY A 181 -13.54 12.45 -7.03
CA GLY A 181 -12.72 12.10 -5.85
C GLY A 181 -11.92 10.83 -6.04
N GLY A 182 -12.52 9.83 -6.70
CA GLY A 182 -11.85 8.61 -7.09
C GLY A 182 -10.66 8.85 -8.01
N MET A 183 -10.80 9.71 -9.03
CA MET A 183 -9.69 10.04 -9.93
C MET A 183 -8.47 10.57 -9.16
N ALA A 184 -8.68 11.47 -8.22
CA ALA A 184 -7.60 11.98 -7.37
C ALA A 184 -6.99 10.87 -6.49
N LEU A 185 -7.83 10.02 -5.89
CA LEU A 185 -7.41 8.89 -5.04
C LEU A 185 -6.52 7.91 -5.81
N GLY A 186 -6.96 7.49 -7.00
CA GLY A 186 -6.17 6.59 -7.85
C GLY A 186 -4.84 7.21 -8.30
N ALA A 187 -4.86 8.50 -8.64
CA ALA A 187 -3.66 9.23 -9.02
C ALA A 187 -2.67 9.37 -7.84
N PHE A 188 -3.13 9.60 -6.60
CA PHE A 188 -2.29 9.60 -5.41
C PHE A 188 -1.63 8.23 -5.17
N SER A 189 -2.34 7.12 -5.42
CA SER A 189 -1.80 5.77 -5.22
C SER A 189 -0.58 5.46 -6.09
N VAL A 190 -0.49 6.10 -7.26
CA VAL A 190 0.63 5.95 -8.22
C VAL A 190 1.64 7.09 -8.10
N GLY A 191 1.19 8.30 -7.74
CA GLY A 191 2.02 9.51 -7.73
C GLY A 191 2.86 9.70 -6.46
N ILE A 192 2.36 9.34 -5.28
CA ILE A 192 3.07 9.51 -4.00
C ILE A 192 4.33 8.64 -3.92
N PRO A 193 4.28 7.32 -4.22
CA PRO A 193 5.44 6.46 -4.04
C PRO A 193 6.71 6.92 -4.78
N PRO A 194 6.65 7.36 -6.05
CA PRO A 194 7.84 7.87 -6.74
C PRO A 194 8.44 9.14 -6.11
N TYR A 195 7.62 10.04 -5.56
CA TYR A 195 8.14 11.20 -4.84
C TYR A 195 8.90 10.78 -3.57
N VAL A 196 8.34 9.83 -2.81
CA VAL A 196 9.00 9.27 -1.62
C VAL A 196 10.31 8.57 -1.99
N GLU A 197 10.35 7.81 -3.09
CA GLU A 197 11.57 7.17 -3.60
C GLU A 197 12.65 8.17 -3.99
N ASP A 198 12.26 9.29 -4.58
CA ASP A 198 13.19 10.32 -5.05
C ASP A 198 13.82 11.12 -3.89
N ILE A 199 13.13 11.22 -2.73
CA ILE A 199 13.61 11.98 -1.56
C ILE A 199 14.28 11.11 -0.49
N ALA A 200 13.94 9.81 -0.42
CA ALA A 200 14.40 8.92 0.64
C ALA A 200 15.82 8.37 0.39
N GLU A 201 16.59 8.26 1.45
CA GLU A 201 17.84 7.50 1.42
C GLU A 201 17.57 6.00 1.34
N THR A 202 18.48 5.27 0.70
CA THR A 202 18.32 3.84 0.38
C THR A 202 18.04 2.98 1.63
N HIS A 203 18.67 3.30 2.77
CA HIS A 203 18.54 2.50 3.98
C HIS A 203 17.19 2.69 4.71
N ILE A 204 16.53 3.87 4.59
CA ILE A 204 15.21 4.14 5.20
C ILE A 204 14.05 3.97 4.20
N LEU A 205 14.34 3.89 2.90
CA LEU A 205 13.32 3.77 1.85
C LEU A 205 12.30 2.64 2.09
N PRO A 206 12.67 1.42 2.54
CA PRO A 206 11.68 0.37 2.79
C PRO A 206 10.67 0.75 3.88
N THR A 207 11.11 1.51 4.87
CA THR A 207 10.24 2.02 5.95
C THR A 207 9.31 3.12 5.43
N LEU A 208 9.87 4.11 4.74
CA LEU A 208 9.12 5.26 4.21
C LEU A 208 8.13 4.85 3.12
N ALA A 209 8.46 3.84 2.31
CA ALA A 209 7.57 3.30 1.29
C ALA A 209 6.27 2.72 1.88
N ASN A 210 6.31 2.14 3.10
CA ASN A 210 5.12 1.62 3.76
C ASN A 210 4.26 2.72 4.41
N PHE A 211 4.76 3.94 4.55
CA PHE A 211 4.00 5.07 5.12
C PHE A 211 2.73 5.38 4.33
N TYR A 212 2.70 5.06 3.02
CA TYR A 212 1.49 5.16 2.23
C TYR A 212 0.34 4.33 2.85
N HIS A 213 0.60 3.07 3.18
CA HIS A 213 -0.41 2.18 3.75
C HIS A 213 -0.79 2.59 5.19
N VAL A 214 0.19 3.06 5.98
CA VAL A 214 -0.07 3.56 7.34
C VAL A 214 -0.97 4.79 7.30
N HIS A 215 -0.67 5.78 6.45
CA HIS A 215 -1.50 6.99 6.34
C HIS A 215 -2.87 6.69 5.75
N PHE A 216 -2.97 5.76 4.79
CA PHE A 216 -4.25 5.31 4.26
C PHE A 216 -5.12 4.70 5.37
N SER A 217 -4.58 3.79 6.19
CA SER A 217 -5.31 3.20 7.31
C SER A 217 -5.67 4.21 8.39
N CYS A 218 -4.78 5.18 8.70
CA CYS A 218 -5.10 6.31 9.57
C CYS A 218 -6.26 7.16 9.02
N GLY A 219 -6.30 7.38 7.71
CA GLY A 219 -7.41 8.07 7.05
C GLY A 219 -8.73 7.31 7.17
N VAL A 220 -8.70 5.98 7.04
CA VAL A 220 -9.88 5.13 7.27
C VAL A 220 -10.37 5.26 8.71
N LEU A 221 -9.48 5.15 9.70
CA LEU A 221 -9.83 5.33 11.11
C LEU A 221 -10.43 6.72 11.38
N PHE A 222 -9.79 7.78 10.86
CA PHE A 222 -10.29 9.15 10.99
C PHE A 222 -11.70 9.28 10.41
N GLY A 223 -11.94 8.73 9.21
CA GLY A 223 -13.26 8.74 8.58
C GLY A 223 -14.33 8.00 9.39
N TYR A 224 -13.97 6.92 10.09
CA TYR A 224 -14.88 6.24 11.02
C TYR A 224 -15.15 7.06 12.29
N ILE A 225 -14.13 7.76 12.82
CA ILE A 225 -14.29 8.63 14.00
C ILE A 225 -15.23 9.80 13.68
N ILE A 226 -14.98 10.52 12.58
CA ILE A 226 -15.87 11.61 12.17
C ILE A 226 -17.25 11.12 11.73
N GLY A 227 -17.38 9.85 11.38
CA GLY A 227 -18.66 9.17 11.12
C GLY A 227 -19.60 9.05 12.32
N LEU A 228 -19.14 9.42 13.54
CA LEU A 228 -19.99 9.64 14.72
C LEU A 228 -20.87 10.89 14.56
N VAL A 229 -20.50 11.80 13.66
CA VAL A 229 -21.32 12.96 13.34
C VAL A 229 -22.51 12.51 12.49
N GLU A 230 -23.72 12.54 13.07
CA GLU A 230 -24.95 12.07 12.41
C GLU A 230 -25.46 13.02 11.32
N ASN A 231 -24.73 14.07 11.00
CA ASN A 231 -25.05 15.03 9.96
C ASN A 231 -24.12 14.86 8.76
N THR A 232 -24.65 14.43 7.63
CA THR A 232 -23.90 14.16 6.40
C THR A 232 -23.16 15.39 5.84
N SER A 233 -23.70 16.60 6.03
CA SER A 233 -23.06 17.84 5.56
C SER A 233 -21.81 18.15 6.40
N TRP A 234 -21.89 18.11 7.72
CA TRP A 234 -20.74 18.31 8.60
C TRP A 234 -19.69 17.21 8.43
N LEU A 235 -20.12 15.95 8.30
CA LEU A 235 -19.25 14.83 7.98
C LEU A 235 -18.44 15.12 6.71
N THR A 236 -19.10 15.61 5.65
CA THR A 236 -18.45 15.89 4.37
C THR A 236 -17.50 17.09 4.45
N VAL A 237 -17.86 18.15 5.20
CA VAL A 237 -16.98 19.31 5.44
C VAL A 237 -15.71 18.90 6.19
N LEU A 238 -15.83 18.06 7.21
CA LEU A 238 -14.68 17.54 7.94
C LEU A 238 -13.77 16.68 7.03
N CYS A 239 -14.36 15.88 6.14
CA CYS A 239 -13.58 15.15 5.12
C CYS A 239 -12.85 16.11 4.16
N ALA A 240 -13.46 17.21 3.75
CA ALA A 240 -12.87 18.21 2.85
C ALA A 240 -11.69 18.97 3.48
N SER A 241 -11.60 19.04 4.81
CA SER A 241 -10.49 19.69 5.51
C SER A 241 -9.14 18.99 5.25
N VAL A 242 -9.16 17.67 5.03
CA VAL A 242 -7.94 16.85 4.86
C VAL A 242 -7.19 17.18 3.55
N PRO A 243 -7.78 17.16 2.35
CA PRO A 243 -7.08 17.56 1.13
C PRO A 243 -6.67 19.02 1.13
N THR A 244 -7.39 19.90 1.86
CA THR A 244 -6.99 21.29 2.05
C THR A 244 -5.73 21.38 2.92
N ALA A 245 -5.66 20.63 4.02
CA ALA A 245 -4.47 20.55 4.86
C ALA A 245 -3.27 19.96 4.09
N PHE A 246 -3.50 18.92 3.27
CA PHE A 246 -2.48 18.39 2.37
C PHE A 246 -1.93 19.47 1.43
N PHE A 247 -2.80 20.21 0.75
CA PHE A 247 -2.39 21.28 -0.19
C PHE A 247 -1.53 22.33 0.50
N VAL A 248 -1.99 22.84 1.65
CA VAL A 248 -1.29 23.87 2.42
C VAL A 248 0.08 23.36 2.91
N ALA A 249 0.14 22.15 3.46
CA ALA A 249 1.40 21.61 3.99
C ALA A 249 2.39 21.26 2.86
N PHE A 250 1.91 20.68 1.75
CA PHE A 250 2.77 20.19 0.69
C PHE A 250 3.35 21.29 -0.20
N ILE A 251 2.75 22.48 -0.24
CA ILE A 251 3.26 23.62 -1.02
C ILE A 251 4.66 24.05 -0.58
N PHE A 252 5.02 23.85 0.68
CA PHE A 252 6.32 24.25 1.23
C PHE A 252 7.46 23.27 0.95
N LEU A 253 7.16 22.04 0.52
CA LEU A 253 8.21 21.05 0.19
C LEU A 253 8.84 21.35 -1.17
N PRO A 254 10.12 21.02 -1.40
CA PRO A 254 10.75 21.16 -2.71
C PRO A 254 10.25 20.11 -3.70
N GLU A 255 10.52 20.35 -4.99
CA GLU A 255 10.29 19.37 -6.07
C GLU A 255 11.30 18.22 -5.95
N SER A 256 10.99 17.05 -6.53
CA SER A 256 11.86 15.89 -6.57
C SER A 256 13.24 16.22 -7.18
N PRO A 257 14.35 15.89 -6.47
CA PRO A 257 15.71 16.06 -7.01
C PRO A 257 15.92 15.31 -8.32
N ALA A 258 15.35 14.10 -8.45
CA ALA A 258 15.46 13.30 -9.66
C ALA A 258 14.72 13.92 -10.85
N TYR A 259 13.54 14.49 -10.62
CA TYR A 259 12.82 15.21 -11.65
C TYR A 259 13.57 16.48 -12.10
N LEU A 260 14.03 17.31 -11.15
CA LEU A 260 14.79 18.53 -11.48
C LEU A 260 16.06 18.21 -12.27
N MET A 261 16.76 17.14 -11.90
CA MET A 261 17.93 16.66 -12.62
C MET A 261 17.58 16.22 -14.05
N SER A 262 16.47 15.53 -14.26
CA SER A 262 16.01 15.10 -15.59
C SER A 262 15.65 16.28 -16.51
N GLN A 263 15.24 17.42 -15.94
CA GLN A 263 14.96 18.66 -16.65
C GLN A 263 16.21 19.55 -16.88
N GLY A 264 17.40 19.08 -16.50
CA GLY A 264 18.64 19.85 -16.62
C GLY A 264 18.81 20.96 -15.58
N LYS A 265 17.96 21.05 -14.56
CA LYS A 265 17.95 22.07 -13.51
C LYS A 265 18.89 21.69 -12.36
N PHE A 266 20.18 21.63 -12.64
CA PHE A 266 21.19 21.09 -11.71
C PHE A 266 21.27 21.85 -10.39
N HIS A 267 21.18 23.18 -10.41
CA HIS A 267 21.26 23.99 -9.19
C HIS A 267 20.04 23.76 -8.29
N GLU A 268 18.84 23.70 -8.87
CA GLU A 268 17.61 23.43 -8.14
C GLU A 268 17.64 22.00 -7.56
N ALA A 269 18.11 21.01 -8.35
CA ALA A 269 18.27 19.63 -7.90
C ALA A 269 19.24 19.51 -6.71
N LYS A 270 20.37 20.23 -6.76
CA LYS A 270 21.35 20.26 -5.65
C LYS A 270 20.75 20.92 -4.42
N ALA A 271 20.00 21.99 -4.56
CA ALA A 271 19.31 22.67 -3.46
C ALA A 271 18.22 21.77 -2.83
N ALA A 272 17.42 21.10 -3.65
CA ALA A 272 16.43 20.14 -3.17
C ALA A 272 17.07 18.95 -2.42
N LEU A 273 18.17 18.43 -2.93
CA LEU A 273 18.88 17.34 -2.26
C LEU A 273 19.46 17.78 -0.91
N ARG A 274 20.02 19.00 -0.84
CA ARG A 274 20.49 19.60 0.43
C ARG A 274 19.37 19.73 1.46
N TYR A 275 18.18 20.11 1.03
CA TYR A 275 17.02 20.21 1.91
C TYR A 275 16.70 18.87 2.57
N PHE A 276 16.78 17.75 1.81
CA PHE A 276 16.45 16.42 2.34
C PHE A 276 17.59 15.72 3.05
N ARG A 277 18.86 16.05 2.78
CA ARG A 277 20.05 15.38 3.34
C ARG A 277 20.70 16.13 4.49
N GLY A 278 20.43 17.44 4.62
CA GLY A 278 21.20 18.31 5.52
C GLY A 278 22.48 18.87 4.83
N ILE A 279 23.23 19.67 5.59
CA ILE A 279 24.35 20.47 5.06
C ILE A 279 25.64 19.65 4.98
N ASP A 280 25.83 18.68 5.89
CA ASP A 280 27.11 18.01 6.13
C ASP A 280 27.33 16.73 5.30
N ASN A 281 26.37 16.36 4.46
CA ASN A 281 26.46 15.14 3.62
C ASN A 281 27.15 15.40 2.27
N ASP A 282 27.83 14.38 1.73
CA ASP A 282 28.47 14.44 0.38
C ASP A 282 27.43 14.44 -0.74
N ILE A 283 26.82 15.61 -0.92
CA ILE A 283 25.79 15.83 -1.94
C ILE A 283 26.36 15.71 -3.36
N ASP A 284 27.63 16.05 -3.56
CA ASP A 284 28.22 16.06 -4.89
C ASP A 284 28.45 14.65 -5.45
N SER A 285 28.73 13.66 -4.60
CA SER A 285 28.78 12.26 -5.00
C SER A 285 27.37 11.72 -5.35
N GLU A 286 26.36 12.05 -4.56
CA GLU A 286 24.97 11.63 -4.81
C GLU A 286 24.41 12.26 -6.08
N ILE A 287 24.72 13.54 -6.36
CA ILE A 287 24.36 14.23 -7.61
C ILE A 287 25.01 13.56 -8.83
N ARG A 288 26.29 13.16 -8.74
CA ARG A 288 26.96 12.45 -9.83
C ARG A 288 26.30 11.10 -10.10
N ALA A 289 26.02 10.33 -9.06
CA ALA A 289 25.34 9.04 -9.16
C ALA A 289 23.92 9.18 -9.74
N LEU A 290 23.17 10.17 -9.29
CA LEU A 290 21.82 10.48 -9.80
C LEU A 290 21.85 10.87 -11.28
N ARG A 291 22.80 11.71 -11.68
CA ARG A 291 22.99 12.10 -13.09
C ARG A 291 23.30 10.89 -13.99
N GLU A 292 24.18 10.00 -13.53
CA GLU A 292 24.52 8.80 -14.27
C GLU A 292 23.33 7.85 -14.40
N ARG A 293 22.58 7.65 -13.30
CA ARG A 293 21.35 6.85 -13.29
C ARG A 293 20.34 7.37 -14.30
N ILE A 294 20.09 8.70 -14.33
CA ILE A 294 19.13 9.33 -15.25
C ILE A 294 19.65 9.20 -16.71
N ARG A 295 20.94 9.44 -16.96
CA ARG A 295 21.52 9.29 -18.29
C ARG A 295 21.41 7.87 -18.83
N ASN A 296 21.59 6.88 -17.97
CA ASN A 296 21.46 5.48 -18.36
C ASN A 296 19.99 5.10 -18.60
N ALA A 297 19.07 5.60 -17.78
CA ALA A 297 17.63 5.40 -17.97
C ALA A 297 17.11 6.05 -19.27
N ALA A 298 17.62 7.22 -19.65
CA ALA A 298 17.23 7.92 -20.87
C ALA A 298 17.62 7.20 -22.18
N LYS A 299 18.64 6.29 -22.13
CA LYS A 299 19.02 5.49 -23.29
C LYS A 299 18.02 4.38 -23.63
N ILE A 300 17.15 4.03 -22.68
CA ILE A 300 16.18 2.93 -22.80
C ILE A 300 14.80 3.53 -23.08
N LYS A 301 14.37 3.50 -24.33
CA LYS A 301 12.99 3.89 -24.70
C LYS A 301 12.09 2.70 -24.40
N VAL A 302 11.35 2.76 -23.31
CA VAL A 302 10.38 1.72 -22.97
C VAL A 302 9.03 2.03 -23.59
N THR A 303 8.44 1.03 -24.23
CA THR A 303 7.06 1.06 -24.76
C THR A 303 6.18 0.12 -23.95
N PHE A 304 4.86 0.35 -23.90
CA PHE A 304 3.93 -0.62 -23.27
C PHE A 304 4.04 -2.02 -23.88
N LYS A 305 4.37 -2.13 -25.18
CA LYS A 305 4.58 -3.42 -25.85
C LYS A 305 5.71 -4.25 -25.23
N GLU A 306 6.73 -3.60 -24.67
CA GLU A 306 7.88 -4.30 -24.07
C GLU A 306 7.51 -5.02 -22.77
N LEU A 307 6.44 -4.58 -22.07
CA LEU A 307 5.89 -5.32 -20.94
C LEU A 307 5.42 -6.72 -21.33
N PHE A 308 5.10 -6.92 -22.59
CA PHE A 308 4.66 -8.21 -23.16
C PHE A 308 5.73 -8.85 -24.07
N GLY A 309 6.95 -8.27 -24.14
CA GLY A 309 7.98 -8.68 -25.09
C GLY A 309 8.80 -9.88 -24.65
N THR A 310 8.92 -10.14 -23.35
CA THR A 310 9.77 -11.21 -22.83
C THR A 310 9.04 -12.15 -21.88
N LYS A 311 9.44 -13.43 -21.84
CA LYS A 311 8.79 -14.44 -20.98
C LYS A 311 8.83 -14.06 -19.49
N HIS A 312 9.94 -13.50 -19.00
CA HIS A 312 10.07 -13.10 -17.60
C HIS A 312 9.15 -11.92 -17.27
N THR A 313 8.98 -10.94 -18.17
CA THR A 313 8.08 -9.79 -17.95
C THR A 313 6.62 -10.23 -17.94
N ILE A 314 6.23 -11.16 -18.84
CA ILE A 314 4.87 -11.72 -18.86
C ILE A 314 4.59 -12.46 -17.54
N LYS A 315 5.53 -13.30 -17.06
CA LYS A 315 5.37 -13.98 -15.77
C LYS A 315 5.28 -12.99 -14.61
N ALA A 316 6.09 -11.93 -14.62
CA ALA A 316 6.00 -10.85 -13.63
C ALA A 316 4.62 -10.16 -13.66
N LEU A 317 4.05 -9.92 -14.85
CA LEU A 317 2.68 -9.40 -14.99
C LEU A 317 1.64 -10.38 -14.46
N VAL A 318 1.74 -11.67 -14.78
CA VAL A 318 0.82 -12.70 -14.26
C VAL A 318 0.84 -12.75 -12.74
N VAL A 319 2.03 -12.69 -12.12
CA VAL A 319 2.17 -12.62 -10.66
C VAL A 319 1.51 -11.37 -10.12
N SER A 320 1.77 -10.20 -10.72
CA SER A 320 1.22 -8.92 -10.28
C SER A 320 -0.31 -8.88 -10.37
N PHE A 321 -0.87 -9.25 -11.52
CA PHE A 321 -2.32 -9.29 -11.71
C PHE A 321 -2.98 -10.34 -10.82
N GLY A 322 -2.39 -11.52 -10.69
CA GLY A 322 -2.90 -12.56 -9.81
C GLY A 322 -2.95 -12.11 -8.34
N LEU A 323 -1.89 -11.47 -7.85
CA LEU A 323 -1.88 -10.91 -6.48
C LEU A 323 -2.97 -9.85 -6.30
N MET A 324 -3.23 -8.99 -7.30
CA MET A 324 -4.31 -7.99 -7.22
C MET A 324 -5.70 -8.63 -7.26
N ILE A 325 -5.88 -9.72 -8.04
CA ILE A 325 -7.14 -10.49 -8.06
C ILE A 325 -7.43 -11.03 -6.65
N PHE A 326 -6.50 -11.78 -6.07
CA PHE A 326 -6.72 -12.39 -4.76
C PHE A 326 -6.82 -11.35 -3.64
N GLN A 327 -6.08 -10.24 -3.74
CA GLN A 327 -6.17 -9.12 -2.80
C GLN A 327 -7.58 -8.52 -2.80
N GLN A 328 -8.14 -8.19 -3.97
CA GLN A 328 -9.42 -7.50 -4.06
C GLN A 328 -10.61 -8.44 -3.87
N MET A 329 -10.54 -9.64 -4.45
CA MET A 329 -11.60 -10.65 -4.32
C MET A 329 -11.65 -11.26 -2.91
N SER A 330 -10.71 -10.98 -2.01
CA SER A 330 -10.78 -11.36 -0.58
C SER A 330 -11.88 -10.65 0.20
N GLY A 331 -12.50 -9.60 -0.38
CA GLY A 331 -13.59 -8.87 0.25
C GLY A 331 -13.16 -7.70 1.16
N ILE A 332 -11.90 -7.27 1.12
CA ILE A 332 -11.43 -6.17 1.97
C ILE A 332 -12.15 -4.86 1.72
N PHE A 333 -12.37 -4.48 0.44
CA PHE A 333 -13.05 -3.22 0.13
C PHE A 333 -14.51 -3.22 0.58
N PRO A 334 -15.35 -4.26 0.33
CA PRO A 334 -16.65 -4.38 0.96
C PRO A 334 -16.62 -4.20 2.48
N VAL A 335 -15.68 -4.83 3.18
CA VAL A 335 -15.56 -4.68 4.63
C VAL A 335 -15.30 -3.23 5.03
N LEU A 336 -14.39 -2.52 4.33
CA LEU A 336 -14.09 -1.11 4.65
C LEU A 336 -15.20 -0.14 4.25
N PHE A 337 -15.87 -0.36 3.11
CA PHE A 337 -16.92 0.52 2.59
C PHE A 337 -18.26 0.37 3.31
N TYR A 338 -18.56 -0.83 3.81
CA TYR A 338 -19.84 -1.19 4.42
C TYR A 338 -19.69 -1.64 5.88
N ALA A 339 -18.60 -1.27 6.56
CA ALA A 339 -18.30 -1.72 7.93
C ALA A 339 -19.48 -1.51 8.89
N LYS A 340 -20.09 -0.31 8.91
CA LYS A 340 -21.23 -0.01 9.77
C LYS A 340 -22.43 -0.90 9.44
N ASN A 341 -22.79 -1.04 8.15
CA ASN A 341 -23.90 -1.90 7.72
C ASN A 341 -23.68 -3.38 8.07
N ILE A 342 -22.43 -3.85 7.93
CA ILE A 342 -22.06 -5.22 8.30
C ILE A 342 -22.30 -5.42 9.79
N PHE A 343 -21.83 -4.49 10.64
CA PHE A 343 -22.03 -4.59 12.09
C PHE A 343 -23.50 -4.44 12.51
N GLU A 344 -24.29 -3.62 11.84
CA GLU A 344 -25.74 -3.54 12.04
C GLU A 344 -26.41 -4.89 11.77
N THR A 345 -26.05 -5.56 10.68
CA THR A 345 -26.61 -6.88 10.33
C THR A 345 -26.26 -7.96 11.35
N PHE A 346 -25.06 -7.89 11.96
CA PHE A 346 -24.68 -8.83 13.02
C PHE A 346 -25.43 -8.60 14.34
N ALA A 347 -26.04 -7.43 14.53
CA ALA A 347 -26.70 -7.04 15.80
C ALA A 347 -25.77 -7.24 17.01
N ILE A 348 -24.53 -6.73 16.87
CA ILE A 348 -23.55 -6.79 17.96
C ILE A 348 -24.00 -5.92 19.14
N SER A 349 -23.51 -6.24 20.34
CA SER A 349 -23.87 -5.49 21.57
C SER A 349 -23.36 -4.05 21.58
N LEU A 350 -22.33 -3.76 20.76
CA LEU A 350 -21.78 -2.42 20.60
C LEU A 350 -22.54 -1.64 19.53
N ASN A 351 -22.56 -0.33 19.71
CA ASN A 351 -23.03 0.57 18.66
C ASN A 351 -22.20 0.39 17.37
N PRO A 352 -22.82 0.17 16.19
CA PRO A 352 -22.12 -0.08 14.93
C PRO A 352 -21.02 0.93 14.55
N PRO A 353 -21.18 2.26 14.76
CA PRO A 353 -20.09 3.21 14.56
C PRO A 353 -18.87 2.93 15.46
N SER A 354 -19.08 2.58 16.74
CA SER A 354 -18.00 2.26 17.67
C SER A 354 -17.25 0.99 17.24
N ALA A 355 -17.96 -0.01 16.72
CA ALA A 355 -17.35 -1.21 16.16
C ALA A 355 -16.50 -0.91 14.91
N ALA A 356 -16.94 -0.01 14.03
CA ALA A 356 -16.17 0.44 12.88
C ALA A 356 -14.89 1.18 13.31
N ILE A 357 -14.91 1.97 14.39
CA ILE A 357 -13.74 2.63 14.95
C ILE A 357 -12.73 1.59 15.48
N ILE A 358 -13.18 0.57 16.20
CA ILE A 358 -12.32 -0.53 16.67
C ILE A 358 -11.67 -1.24 15.49
N LEU A 359 -12.44 -1.54 14.44
CA LEU A 359 -11.92 -2.12 13.20
C LEU A 359 -10.84 -1.24 12.57
N GLY A 360 -11.08 0.08 12.47
CA GLY A 360 -10.12 1.06 11.97
C GLY A 360 -8.85 1.12 12.82
N PHE A 361 -8.96 1.06 14.14
CA PHE A 361 -7.82 1.04 15.05
C PHE A 361 -6.97 -0.24 14.86
N CYS A 362 -7.61 -1.41 14.73
CA CYS A 362 -6.93 -2.65 14.40
C CYS A 362 -6.21 -2.56 13.05
N PHE A 363 -6.83 -1.91 12.05
CA PHE A 363 -6.23 -1.70 10.74
C PHE A 363 -4.96 -0.86 10.83
N VAL A 364 -4.99 0.29 11.52
CA VAL A 364 -3.81 1.16 11.72
C VAL A 364 -2.69 0.43 12.46
N SER A 365 -3.01 -0.18 13.59
CA SER A 365 -2.02 -0.88 14.43
C SER A 365 -1.32 -1.99 13.66
N SER A 366 -2.08 -2.77 12.91
CA SER A 366 -1.54 -3.89 12.12
C SER A 366 -0.74 -3.42 10.91
N THR A 367 -1.15 -2.31 10.26
CA THR A 367 -0.38 -1.71 9.15
C THR A 367 0.95 -1.15 9.64
N TYR A 368 0.97 -0.53 10.83
CA TYR A 368 2.21 -0.07 11.45
C TYR A 368 3.14 -1.25 11.79
N PHE A 369 2.59 -2.30 12.40
CA PHE A 369 3.34 -3.52 12.72
C PHE A 369 3.86 -4.25 11.47
N SER A 370 3.13 -4.20 10.37
CA SER A 370 3.55 -4.71 9.06
C SER A 370 4.91 -4.14 8.61
N THR A 371 5.20 -2.88 8.93
CA THR A 371 6.50 -2.26 8.59
C THR A 371 7.68 -3.01 9.20
N MET A 372 7.50 -3.59 10.39
CA MET A 372 8.53 -4.41 11.04
C MET A 372 8.56 -5.82 10.46
N LEU A 373 7.40 -6.43 10.23
CA LEU A 373 7.31 -7.77 9.64
C LEU A 373 7.96 -7.84 8.26
N LEU A 374 7.76 -6.81 7.43
CA LEU A 374 8.35 -6.72 6.11
C LEU A 374 9.90 -6.67 6.12
N LYS A 375 10.52 -6.27 7.22
CA LYS A 375 11.99 -6.29 7.37
C LYS A 375 12.53 -7.68 7.70
N VAL A 376 11.75 -8.48 8.46
CA VAL A 376 12.21 -9.75 9.04
C VAL A 376 11.72 -10.96 8.23
N VAL A 377 10.44 -10.98 7.85
CA VAL A 377 9.79 -12.16 7.27
C VAL A 377 9.94 -12.16 5.73
N ARG A 378 10.06 -13.36 5.15
CA ARG A 378 10.06 -13.57 3.69
C ARG A 378 8.70 -13.23 3.10
N ARG A 379 8.68 -12.57 1.91
CA ARG A 379 7.45 -12.07 1.26
C ARG A 379 6.43 -13.18 1.01
N ARG A 380 6.88 -14.30 0.44
CA ARG A 380 6.05 -15.44 0.10
C ARG A 380 5.41 -16.08 1.34
N VAL A 381 6.18 -16.27 2.40
CA VAL A 381 5.68 -16.84 3.67
C VAL A 381 4.65 -15.92 4.29
N LEU A 382 4.93 -14.61 4.35
CA LEU A 382 4.01 -13.64 4.95
C LEU A 382 2.68 -13.55 4.18
N LEU A 383 2.71 -13.65 2.84
CA LEU A 383 1.51 -13.73 2.01
C LEU A 383 0.67 -14.98 2.33
N MET A 384 1.31 -16.16 2.37
CA MET A 384 0.59 -17.42 2.66
C MET A 384 -0.04 -17.42 4.03
N VAL A 385 0.70 -16.98 5.08
CA VAL A 385 0.18 -16.87 6.46
C VAL A 385 -0.97 -15.87 6.52
N SER A 386 -0.83 -14.73 5.85
CA SER A 386 -1.87 -13.69 5.80
C SER A 386 -3.15 -14.22 5.15
N PHE A 387 -3.07 -14.85 3.97
CA PHE A 387 -4.24 -15.45 3.31
C PHE A 387 -4.86 -16.58 4.14
N ALA A 388 -4.05 -17.44 4.78
CA ALA A 388 -4.56 -18.52 5.62
C ALA A 388 -5.34 -17.98 6.82
N ALA A 389 -4.79 -16.99 7.51
CA ALA A 389 -5.47 -16.37 8.65
C ALA A 389 -6.74 -15.62 8.22
N MET A 390 -6.71 -14.91 7.08
CA MET A 390 -7.90 -14.28 6.50
C MET A 390 -8.98 -15.33 6.21
N ALA A 391 -8.62 -16.46 5.57
CA ALA A 391 -9.55 -17.54 5.27
C ALA A 391 -10.21 -18.12 6.54
N VAL A 392 -9.44 -18.36 7.59
CA VAL A 392 -9.97 -18.88 8.88
C VAL A 392 -10.99 -17.90 9.48
N ASN A 393 -10.68 -16.60 9.48
CA ASN A 393 -11.58 -15.58 10.05
C ASN A 393 -12.86 -15.41 9.22
N LEU A 394 -12.78 -15.43 7.88
CA LEU A 394 -13.95 -15.36 7.01
C LEU A 394 -14.82 -16.61 7.10
N ALA A 395 -14.21 -17.80 7.23
CA ALA A 395 -14.93 -19.05 7.48
C ALA A 395 -15.67 -18.98 8.83
N GLY A 396 -15.02 -18.46 9.88
CA GLY A 396 -15.65 -18.22 11.18
C GLY A 396 -16.88 -17.32 11.10
N LEU A 397 -16.81 -16.25 10.30
CA LEU A 397 -17.98 -15.39 10.01
C LEU A 397 -19.08 -16.13 9.26
N GLY A 398 -18.73 -16.91 8.24
CA GLY A 398 -19.67 -17.74 7.50
C GLY A 398 -20.42 -18.71 8.39
N ILE A 399 -19.68 -19.42 9.26
CA ILE A 399 -20.26 -20.36 10.25
C ILE A 399 -21.18 -19.60 11.21
N TYR A 400 -20.72 -18.47 11.77
CA TYR A 400 -21.54 -17.66 12.71
C TYR A 400 -22.88 -17.26 12.08
N TYR A 401 -22.87 -16.86 10.79
CA TYR A 401 -24.10 -16.51 10.07
C TYR A 401 -25.06 -17.68 9.91
N HIS A 402 -24.56 -18.88 9.60
CA HIS A 402 -25.39 -20.06 9.45
C HIS A 402 -25.99 -20.48 10.80
N LEU A 403 -25.22 -20.44 11.90
CA LEU A 403 -25.71 -20.73 13.23
C LEU A 403 -26.79 -19.72 13.67
N LYS A 404 -26.59 -18.43 13.36
CA LYS A 404 -27.59 -17.39 13.65
C LYS A 404 -28.88 -17.61 12.86
N ALA A 405 -28.81 -17.96 11.60
CA ALA A 405 -29.95 -18.26 10.75
C ALA A 405 -30.75 -19.49 11.22
N SER A 406 -30.08 -20.44 11.88
CA SER A 406 -30.70 -21.66 12.45
C SER A 406 -31.19 -21.49 13.90
N ASN A 407 -31.23 -20.26 14.43
CA ASN A 407 -31.54 -19.97 15.86
C ASN A 407 -30.66 -20.70 16.88
N LEU A 408 -29.51 -21.20 16.44
CA LEU A 408 -28.46 -21.84 17.25
C LEU A 408 -27.31 -20.87 17.56
N SER A 409 -27.57 -19.55 17.47
CA SER A 409 -26.52 -18.56 17.61
C SER A 409 -25.88 -18.62 18.99
N PRO A 410 -24.53 -18.61 19.04
CA PRO A 410 -23.84 -18.43 20.31
C PRO A 410 -24.31 -17.12 20.95
N SER A 411 -24.49 -17.11 22.27
CA SER A 411 -24.85 -15.91 23.04
C SER A 411 -23.82 -14.77 22.94
N SER A 412 -22.67 -15.04 22.35
CA SER A 412 -21.57 -14.10 22.19
C SER A 412 -21.71 -13.24 20.92
N THR A 413 -22.13 -12.01 21.09
CA THR A 413 -22.25 -11.00 20.02
C THR A 413 -20.92 -10.36 19.60
N TRP A 414 -19.81 -10.71 20.28
CA TRP A 414 -18.46 -10.19 20.01
C TRP A 414 -17.72 -10.92 18.90
N ILE A 415 -18.13 -12.15 18.57
CA ILE A 415 -17.44 -12.99 17.58
C ILE A 415 -17.28 -12.29 16.22
N PRO A 416 -18.33 -11.67 15.63
CA PRO A 416 -18.19 -10.98 14.33
C PRO A 416 -17.20 -9.83 14.37
N LEU A 417 -17.20 -9.04 15.44
CA LEU A 417 -16.25 -7.93 15.60
C LEU A 417 -14.82 -8.45 15.67
N PHE A 418 -14.58 -9.45 16.53
CA PHE A 418 -13.25 -10.03 16.72
C PHE A 418 -12.69 -10.65 15.44
N THR A 419 -13.49 -11.43 14.72
CA THR A 419 -13.08 -12.10 13.48
C THR A 419 -12.83 -11.08 12.36
N LEU A 420 -13.63 -10.02 12.23
CA LEU A 420 -13.40 -8.94 11.25
C LEU A 420 -12.15 -8.13 11.60
N CYS A 421 -11.90 -7.82 12.88
CA CYS A 421 -10.67 -7.16 13.31
C CYS A 421 -9.44 -8.00 12.97
N LEU A 422 -9.47 -9.31 13.21
CA LEU A 422 -8.39 -10.21 12.84
C LEU A 422 -8.22 -10.31 11.32
N PHE A 423 -9.33 -10.41 10.56
CA PHE A 423 -9.29 -10.43 9.10
C PHE A 423 -8.57 -9.20 8.54
N VAL A 424 -8.95 -8.00 8.98
CA VAL A 424 -8.32 -6.74 8.55
C VAL A 424 -6.87 -6.66 9.02
N SER A 425 -6.56 -7.16 10.21
CA SER A 425 -5.20 -7.17 10.76
C SER A 425 -4.26 -8.05 9.94
N PHE A 426 -4.68 -9.24 9.57
CA PHE A 426 -3.88 -10.13 8.73
C PHE A 426 -3.78 -9.62 7.29
N TYR A 427 -4.84 -9.03 6.75
CA TYR A 427 -4.76 -8.32 5.47
C TYR A 427 -3.68 -7.23 5.50
N ALA A 428 -3.71 -6.35 6.49
CA ALA A 428 -2.76 -5.26 6.66
C ALA A 428 -1.31 -5.74 6.84
N SER A 429 -1.13 -6.91 7.43
CA SER A 429 0.21 -7.47 7.72
C SER A 429 0.92 -8.01 6.48
N GLY A 430 0.20 -8.50 5.48
CA GLY A 430 0.80 -9.17 4.32
C GLY A 430 0.12 -8.86 2.99
N VAL A 431 -1.13 -9.29 2.80
CA VAL A 431 -1.83 -9.18 1.51
C VAL A 431 -2.01 -7.74 1.06
N GLY A 432 -2.11 -6.76 1.99
CA GLY A 432 -2.21 -5.33 1.67
C GLY A 432 -0.94 -4.77 1.03
N PRO A 433 0.20 -4.72 1.73
CA PRO A 433 1.40 -4.03 1.28
C PRO A 433 2.27 -4.83 0.30
N ILE A 434 2.34 -6.17 0.41
CA ILE A 434 3.30 -6.98 -0.35
C ILE A 434 3.08 -6.92 -1.87
N PRO A 435 1.86 -6.99 -2.43
CA PRO A 435 1.67 -6.89 -3.88
C PRO A 435 2.25 -5.61 -4.48
N TRP A 436 2.13 -4.48 -3.78
CA TRP A 436 2.69 -3.20 -4.21
C TRP A 436 4.22 -3.14 -4.09
N LEU A 437 4.77 -3.75 -3.05
CA LEU A 437 6.21 -3.88 -2.86
C LEU A 437 6.83 -4.76 -3.94
N MET A 438 6.20 -5.89 -4.24
CA MET A 438 6.69 -6.83 -5.26
C MET A 438 6.74 -6.23 -6.66
N LEU A 439 5.85 -5.29 -7.02
CA LEU A 439 5.93 -4.57 -8.30
C LEU A 439 7.30 -3.92 -8.53
N ARG A 440 7.98 -3.49 -7.47
CA ARG A 440 9.31 -2.87 -7.55
C ARG A 440 10.43 -3.89 -7.51
N GLU A 441 10.19 -5.04 -6.88
CA GLU A 441 11.18 -6.10 -6.71
C GLU A 441 11.28 -7.01 -7.95
N ILE A 442 10.17 -7.19 -8.72
CA ILE A 442 10.12 -8.14 -9.85
C ILE A 442 10.33 -7.49 -11.23
N PHE A 443 10.04 -6.18 -11.37
CA PHE A 443 10.24 -5.49 -12.65
C PHE A 443 11.55 -4.69 -12.68
N PRO A 444 12.23 -4.64 -13.86
CA PRO A 444 13.34 -3.71 -14.06
C PRO A 444 12.92 -2.27 -13.82
N SER A 445 13.80 -1.44 -13.26
CA SER A 445 13.49 -0.05 -12.86
C SER A 445 12.90 0.81 -13.99
N HIS A 446 13.30 0.58 -15.25
CA HIS A 446 12.78 1.27 -16.41
C HIS A 446 11.35 0.86 -16.81
N MET A 447 10.91 -0.36 -16.43
CA MET A 447 9.56 -0.89 -16.69
C MET A 447 8.61 -0.72 -15.50
N THR A 448 9.14 -0.66 -14.26
CA THR A 448 8.37 -0.64 -13.01
C THR A 448 7.23 0.36 -13.03
N ARG A 449 7.46 1.58 -13.54
CA ARG A 449 6.46 2.65 -13.56
C ARG A 449 5.24 2.31 -14.42
N ARG A 450 5.46 1.76 -15.63
CA ARG A 450 4.37 1.35 -16.53
C ARG A 450 3.63 0.13 -16.00
N ALA A 451 4.38 -0.83 -15.45
CA ALA A 451 3.81 -1.99 -14.79
C ALA A 451 2.94 -1.58 -13.60
N THR A 452 3.41 -0.63 -12.76
CA THR A 452 2.65 -0.11 -11.62
C THR A 452 1.37 0.60 -12.08
N ALA A 453 1.43 1.46 -13.10
CA ALA A 453 0.25 2.17 -13.61
C ALA A 453 -0.82 1.19 -14.14
N LEU A 454 -0.40 0.19 -14.92
CA LEU A 454 -1.29 -0.84 -15.47
C LEU A 454 -1.90 -1.71 -14.35
N THR A 455 -1.08 -2.16 -13.42
CA THR A 455 -1.52 -3.01 -12.29
C THR A 455 -2.41 -2.22 -11.32
N ALA A 456 -2.12 -0.93 -11.08
CA ALA A 456 -2.96 -0.06 -10.26
C ALA A 456 -4.32 0.18 -10.91
N GLY A 457 -4.37 0.44 -12.22
CA GLY A 457 -5.63 0.53 -12.95
C GLY A 457 -6.48 -0.73 -12.81
N PHE A 458 -5.85 -1.90 -12.97
CA PHE A 458 -6.51 -3.19 -12.79
C PHE A 458 -6.97 -3.44 -11.34
N HIS A 459 -6.15 -3.10 -10.35
CA HIS A 459 -6.51 -3.15 -8.93
C HIS A 459 -7.78 -2.35 -8.64
N TRP A 460 -7.87 -1.11 -9.11
CA TRP A 460 -9.03 -0.26 -8.90
C TRP A 460 -10.27 -0.73 -9.66
N PHE A 461 -10.08 -1.32 -10.85
CA PHE A 461 -11.17 -1.99 -11.57
C PHE A 461 -11.76 -3.15 -10.75
N LEU A 462 -10.91 -4.01 -10.20
CA LEU A 462 -11.36 -5.11 -9.33
C LEU A 462 -12.04 -4.57 -8.06
N ALA A 463 -11.48 -3.53 -7.45
CA ALA A 463 -12.09 -2.86 -6.30
C ALA A 463 -13.49 -2.34 -6.63
N PHE A 464 -13.66 -1.72 -7.82
CA PHE A 464 -14.98 -1.31 -8.32
C PHE A 464 -15.92 -2.50 -8.44
N ALA A 465 -15.50 -3.55 -9.12
CA ALA A 465 -16.34 -4.72 -9.36
C ALA A 465 -16.81 -5.37 -8.04
N VAL A 466 -15.88 -5.63 -7.12
CA VAL A 466 -16.22 -6.24 -5.82
C VAL A 466 -17.15 -5.35 -5.01
N THR A 467 -16.87 -4.03 -4.92
CA THR A 467 -17.69 -3.10 -4.14
C THR A 467 -19.08 -2.93 -4.74
N LYS A 468 -19.18 -2.84 -6.09
CA LYS A 468 -20.45 -2.68 -6.79
C LYS A 468 -21.34 -3.91 -6.65
N PHE A 469 -20.78 -5.09 -6.84
CA PHE A 469 -21.55 -6.32 -6.87
C PHE A 469 -21.71 -6.99 -5.50
N TYR A 470 -21.07 -6.45 -4.44
CA TYR A 470 -21.17 -7.01 -3.09
C TYR A 470 -22.60 -7.12 -2.60
N GLN A 471 -23.39 -6.04 -2.72
CA GLN A 471 -24.78 -6.05 -2.28
C GLN A 471 -25.63 -7.04 -3.09
N ASN A 472 -25.46 -7.06 -4.42
CA ASN A 472 -26.14 -8.04 -5.29
C ASN A 472 -25.80 -9.49 -4.90
N LEU A 473 -24.52 -9.75 -4.55
CA LEU A 473 -24.08 -11.08 -4.10
C LEU A 473 -24.76 -11.43 -2.75
N VAL A 474 -24.81 -10.49 -1.82
CA VAL A 474 -25.48 -10.67 -0.52
C VAL A 474 -26.97 -10.94 -0.70
N ASP A 475 -27.65 -10.23 -1.60
CA ASP A 475 -29.08 -10.41 -1.87
C ASP A 475 -29.37 -11.79 -2.48
N MET A 476 -28.48 -12.25 -3.37
CA MET A 476 -28.60 -13.53 -4.07
C MET A 476 -28.32 -14.74 -3.16
N VAL A 477 -27.16 -14.74 -2.47
CA VAL A 477 -26.68 -15.92 -1.73
C VAL A 477 -26.68 -15.76 -0.22
N LYS A 478 -27.12 -14.59 0.32
CA LYS A 478 -27.09 -14.20 1.73
C LYS A 478 -25.66 -13.99 2.27
N HIS A 479 -25.55 -13.29 3.40
CA HIS A 479 -24.24 -12.92 3.98
C HIS A 479 -23.34 -14.13 4.29
N GLY A 480 -23.89 -15.23 4.83
CA GLY A 480 -23.11 -16.41 5.19
C GLY A 480 -22.35 -16.99 3.98
N TRP A 481 -23.04 -17.21 2.87
CA TRP A 481 -22.42 -17.73 1.65
C TRP A 481 -21.47 -16.74 0.99
N THR A 482 -21.72 -15.45 1.12
CA THR A 482 -20.80 -14.39 0.65
C THR A 482 -19.43 -14.48 1.36
N PHE A 483 -19.41 -14.70 2.69
CA PHE A 483 -18.16 -14.88 3.42
C PHE A 483 -17.45 -16.20 3.06
N TRP A 484 -18.20 -17.27 2.79
CA TRP A 484 -17.63 -18.51 2.25
C TRP A 484 -17.00 -18.32 0.87
N ALA A 485 -17.61 -17.54 -0.02
CA ALA A 485 -17.01 -17.20 -1.32
C ALA A 485 -15.67 -16.48 -1.14
N PHE A 486 -15.58 -15.50 -0.25
CA PHE A 486 -14.32 -14.83 0.06
C PHE A 486 -13.30 -15.76 0.72
N THR A 487 -13.74 -16.71 1.55
CA THR A 487 -12.88 -17.77 2.12
C THR A 487 -12.24 -18.59 1.02
N ILE A 488 -13.01 -19.07 0.05
CA ILE A 488 -12.51 -19.85 -1.10
C ILE A 488 -11.47 -19.05 -1.88
N VAL A 489 -11.72 -17.77 -2.13
CA VAL A 489 -10.75 -16.88 -2.80
C VAL A 489 -9.43 -16.81 -2.03
N CYS A 490 -9.48 -16.66 -0.70
CA CYS A 490 -8.26 -16.64 0.12
C CYS A 490 -7.50 -17.98 0.05
N LEU A 491 -8.20 -19.11 0.08
CA LEU A 491 -7.58 -20.44 -0.07
C LEU A 491 -6.93 -20.63 -1.45
N LEU A 492 -7.60 -20.20 -2.52
CA LEU A 492 -7.03 -20.17 -3.87
C LEU A 492 -5.83 -19.21 -3.96
N GLY A 493 -5.86 -18.11 -3.21
CA GLY A 493 -4.74 -17.18 -3.07
C GLY A 493 -3.49 -17.86 -2.49
N ILE A 494 -3.65 -18.75 -1.50
CA ILE A 494 -2.52 -19.53 -0.95
C ILE A 494 -1.93 -20.44 -2.05
N VAL A 495 -2.78 -21.14 -2.79
CA VAL A 495 -2.35 -22.02 -3.89
C VAL A 495 -1.61 -21.22 -4.96
N PHE A 496 -2.14 -20.06 -5.34
CA PHE A 496 -1.50 -19.18 -6.31
C PHE A 496 -0.13 -18.70 -5.82
N VAL A 497 -0.03 -18.24 -4.57
CA VAL A 497 1.25 -17.79 -3.98
C VAL A 497 2.25 -18.93 -3.94
N TYR A 498 1.81 -20.13 -3.60
CA TYR A 498 2.68 -21.30 -3.54
C TYR A 498 3.28 -21.69 -4.89
N PHE A 499 2.55 -21.64 -5.97
CA PHE A 499 3.02 -22.09 -7.28
C PHE A 499 3.63 -20.99 -8.16
N PHE A 500 3.12 -19.75 -8.08
CA PHE A 500 3.46 -18.70 -9.05
C PHE A 500 4.31 -17.58 -8.47
N VAL A 501 4.24 -17.29 -7.17
CA VAL A 501 4.90 -16.13 -6.57
C VAL A 501 6.33 -16.50 -6.16
N PRO A 502 7.38 -15.86 -6.73
CA PRO A 502 8.76 -16.09 -6.31
C PRO A 502 9.01 -15.44 -4.93
N GLU A 503 10.04 -15.93 -4.24
CA GLU A 503 10.56 -15.20 -3.07
C GLU A 503 11.45 -14.06 -3.56
N THR A 504 11.16 -12.85 -3.10
CA THR A 504 11.88 -11.65 -3.54
C THR A 504 12.80 -11.05 -2.48
N LYS A 505 12.61 -11.41 -1.21
CA LYS A 505 13.43 -10.88 -0.12
C LYS A 505 14.87 -11.36 -0.23
N ASP A 506 15.82 -10.42 -0.12
CA ASP A 506 17.27 -10.67 -0.15
C ASP A 506 17.75 -11.36 -1.46
N ARG A 507 17.02 -11.12 -2.57
CA ARG A 507 17.39 -11.61 -3.91
C ARG A 507 17.59 -10.46 -4.88
N SER A 508 18.58 -10.62 -5.76
CA SER A 508 18.79 -9.69 -6.86
C SER A 508 17.69 -9.84 -7.93
N LEU A 509 17.39 -8.73 -8.63
CA LEU A 509 16.43 -8.76 -9.74
C LEU A 509 16.80 -9.83 -10.80
N GLN A 510 18.10 -10.01 -11.05
CA GLN A 510 18.59 -10.98 -12.04
C GLN A 510 18.34 -12.44 -11.60
N GLU A 511 18.43 -12.73 -10.31
CA GLU A 511 18.08 -14.05 -9.77
C GLU A 511 16.58 -14.34 -9.91
N ILE A 512 15.74 -13.34 -9.66
CA ILE A 512 14.27 -13.45 -9.81
C ILE A 512 13.90 -13.66 -11.29
N GLN A 513 14.54 -12.93 -12.21
CA GLN A 513 14.34 -13.09 -13.65
C GLN A 513 14.79 -14.47 -14.15
N ASN A 514 15.94 -14.97 -13.68
CA ASN A 514 16.42 -16.32 -14.00
C ASN A 514 15.45 -17.41 -13.49
N GLU A 515 14.85 -17.22 -12.31
CA GLU A 515 13.80 -18.13 -11.79
C GLU A 515 12.57 -18.12 -12.71
N PHE A 516 12.15 -16.95 -13.18
CA PHE A 516 11.06 -16.83 -14.15
C PHE A 516 11.37 -17.49 -15.50
N GLU A 517 12.62 -17.52 -15.93
CA GLU A 517 13.05 -18.22 -17.15
C GLU A 517 13.23 -19.72 -16.97
N GLY A 518 13.20 -20.21 -15.73
CA GLY A 518 13.43 -21.61 -15.37
C GLY A 518 14.91 -21.98 -15.35
N ILE A 519 15.80 -21.00 -15.34
CA ILE A 519 17.25 -21.18 -15.26
C ILE A 519 17.63 -21.37 -13.78
N HIS A 520 17.53 -22.59 -13.28
CA HIS A 520 18.00 -22.92 -11.94
C HIS A 520 19.55 -22.97 -11.92
N LYS A 521 20.22 -21.85 -11.64
CA LYS A 521 21.60 -21.92 -11.17
C LYS A 521 21.61 -22.65 -9.84
N LYS A 522 22.12 -23.91 -9.80
CA LYS A 522 22.45 -24.61 -8.56
C LYS A 522 23.20 -23.61 -7.67
N ARG A 523 22.66 -23.31 -6.51
CA ARG A 523 23.33 -22.55 -5.46
C ARG A 523 24.63 -23.27 -5.13
N LYS A 524 25.76 -22.91 -5.72
CA LYS A 524 27.06 -23.32 -5.25
C LYS A 524 27.18 -22.72 -3.85
N HIS A 525 27.35 -23.61 -2.87
CA HIS A 525 27.72 -23.25 -1.50
C HIS A 525 28.99 -22.37 -1.53
N ARG A 526 28.82 -21.08 -1.48
CA ARG A 526 29.93 -20.10 -1.42
C ARG A 526 30.45 -19.93 0.01
N HIS A 527 29.88 -20.66 0.97
CA HIS A 527 30.26 -20.59 2.39
C HIS A 527 31.13 -21.75 2.89
N VAL A 528 31.49 -22.72 2.04
CA VAL A 528 32.34 -23.84 2.49
C VAL A 528 33.78 -23.73 1.98
N ILE A 529 34.08 -22.92 0.96
CA ILE A 529 35.43 -22.82 0.39
C ILE A 529 36.32 -21.79 1.13
N GLU A 530 35.76 -20.84 1.88
CA GLU A 530 36.58 -19.90 2.67
C GLU A 530 36.98 -20.43 4.06
N VAL A 531 36.41 -21.54 4.53
CA VAL A 531 36.78 -22.12 5.84
C VAL A 531 37.76 -23.29 5.67
N GLU A 532 37.76 -24.00 4.56
CA GLU A 532 38.73 -25.09 4.32
C GLU A 532 40.10 -24.59 3.84
N SER A 533 40.19 -23.40 3.24
CA SER A 533 41.49 -22.81 2.85
C SER A 533 42.21 -22.08 4.00
N VAL A 534 41.61 -21.99 5.19
CA VAL A 534 42.19 -21.38 6.40
C VAL A 534 42.61 -22.45 7.41
N SER A 535 42.22 -23.73 7.22
CA SER A 535 42.60 -24.84 8.09
C SER A 535 43.71 -25.71 7.53
N GLU A 536 44.18 -25.44 6.32
CA GLU A 536 45.33 -26.13 5.66
C GLU A 536 46.48 -25.18 5.30
N ALA A 537 46.55 -23.98 5.91
CA ALA A 537 47.69 -23.09 5.80
C ALA A 537 48.25 -22.76 7.19
#